data_da882d1593c3298800a7ebe5dda31402
#
_entry.id   da882d1593c3298800a7ebe5dda31402
#
_cell.length_a   1.000
_cell.length_b   1.000
_cell.length_c   1.000
_cell.angle_alpha   90.00
_cell.angle_beta   90.00
_cell.angle_gamma   90.00
#
_symmetry.space_group_name_H-M   'P 1'
#
loop_
_entity.id
_entity.type
_entity.pdbx_description
1 polymer ?
#
loop_
_entity_poly.entity_id
_entity_poly.type
_entity_poly.pdbx_seq_one_letter_code
_entity_poly.pdbx_strand_id
1 'polypeptide(L)'
;MAGSKYYGQFGGQYVSESLMNTLAELEKAFDEAIRDPEFAKDYIYYLQEYVGRATPLYYAERISEKYGADIFLKREDLNHTGAHKINNVIGQILLAKRMGKTKVIAETGAGQHGVATATGAALFDMECTVFMGAEDIERQKLNVFRMEMLGAKVQPVTTGSATLKDATNEAIRTWAERAEDTFYIIGSAVGPHPYPKMVKEFQRIISTEARKQILDKTGKLPDAVVACVGGGSNSIGMLSLIHISEPTRLQLIS
;
A
#
# COMPACT_ATOMS: atom_id res chain seq x y z
N MET A 1 -2.15 20.37 -13.52
CA MET A 1 -0.86 20.75 -12.88
C MET A 1 -0.19 19.47 -12.43
N ALA A 2 1.04 19.19 -12.84
CA ALA A 2 1.81 18.09 -12.28
C ALA A 2 1.91 18.31 -10.77
N GLY A 3 1.49 17.34 -9.97
CA GLY A 3 1.56 17.45 -8.51
C GLY A 3 3.01 17.61 -8.07
N SER A 4 3.24 18.38 -7.00
CA SER A 4 4.58 18.54 -6.44
C SER A 4 5.20 17.18 -6.11
N LYS A 5 6.47 16.97 -6.49
CA LYS A 5 7.26 15.80 -6.06
C LYS A 5 7.62 15.87 -4.56
N TYR A 6 7.29 16.97 -3.90
CA TYR A 6 7.66 17.28 -2.52
C TYR A 6 6.43 17.55 -1.66
N TYR A 7 6.53 17.14 -0.42
CA TYR A 7 5.60 17.38 0.69
C TYR A 7 6.31 18.29 1.71
N GLY A 8 6.28 19.60 1.49
CA GLY A 8 7.11 20.56 2.21
C GLY A 8 8.61 20.32 1.89
N GLN A 9 9.39 20.03 2.90
CA GLN A 9 10.82 19.70 2.76
C GLN A 9 11.13 18.23 2.45
N PHE A 10 10.11 17.36 2.44
CA PHE A 10 10.24 15.91 2.24
C PHE A 10 9.82 15.52 0.82
N GLY A 11 10.29 14.35 0.38
CA GLY A 11 9.96 13.78 -0.92
C GLY A 11 11.10 13.91 -1.94
N GLY A 12 10.75 13.95 -3.23
CA GLY A 12 11.71 14.01 -4.34
C GLY A 12 12.01 12.65 -4.97
N GLN A 13 13.07 12.61 -5.78
CA GLN A 13 13.51 11.40 -6.53
C GLN A 13 15.02 11.21 -6.37
N TYR A 14 15.44 10.78 -5.19
CA TYR A 14 16.85 10.52 -4.89
C TYR A 14 17.18 9.06 -5.20
N VAL A 15 17.43 8.77 -6.47
CA VAL A 15 17.75 7.42 -6.99
C VAL A 15 18.92 7.48 -7.97
N SER A 16 19.45 6.31 -8.37
CA SER A 16 20.44 6.24 -9.45
C SER A 16 19.85 6.75 -10.77
N GLU A 17 20.69 7.33 -11.61
CA GLU A 17 20.31 7.85 -12.92
C GLU A 17 19.61 6.79 -13.78
N SER A 18 20.01 5.53 -13.66
CA SER A 18 19.40 4.39 -14.37
C SER A 18 17.90 4.22 -14.12
N LEU A 19 17.40 4.68 -12.98
CA LEU A 19 15.96 4.59 -12.63
C LEU A 19 15.16 5.83 -13.00
N MET A 20 15.78 6.92 -13.41
CA MET A 20 15.08 8.19 -13.64
C MET A 20 14.04 8.08 -14.77
N ASN A 21 14.39 7.43 -15.88
CA ASN A 21 13.46 7.21 -17.00
C ASN A 21 12.30 6.28 -16.58
N THR A 22 12.60 5.20 -15.89
CA THR A 22 11.59 4.26 -15.37
C THR A 22 10.59 4.95 -14.45
N LEU A 23 11.07 5.84 -13.57
CA LEU A 23 10.19 6.62 -12.69
C LEU A 23 9.36 7.66 -13.45
N ALA A 24 9.91 8.27 -14.50
CA ALA A 24 9.16 9.20 -15.34
C ALA A 24 8.05 8.48 -16.13
N GLU A 25 8.33 7.29 -16.67
CA GLU A 25 7.33 6.44 -17.32
C GLU A 25 6.24 6.00 -16.33
N LEU A 26 6.63 5.61 -15.11
CA LEU A 26 5.71 5.23 -14.05
C LEU A 26 4.80 6.40 -13.64
N GLU A 27 5.37 7.60 -13.46
CA GLU A 27 4.59 8.80 -13.13
C GLU A 27 3.55 9.10 -14.20
N LYS A 28 3.95 9.06 -15.47
CA LYS A 28 3.06 9.29 -16.61
C LYS A 28 1.94 8.24 -16.66
N ALA A 29 2.30 6.96 -16.59
CA ALA A 29 1.33 5.87 -16.64
C ALA A 29 0.32 5.94 -15.47
N PHE A 30 0.79 6.28 -14.27
CA PHE A 30 -0.07 6.49 -13.11
C PHE A 30 -1.01 7.68 -13.28
N ASP A 31 -0.50 8.83 -13.72
CA ASP A 31 -1.30 10.04 -13.91
C ASP A 31 -2.36 9.88 -15.02
N GLU A 32 -2.09 9.06 -16.02
CA GLU A 32 -3.07 8.66 -17.03
C GLU A 32 -4.10 7.69 -16.45
N ALA A 33 -3.65 6.65 -15.75
CA ALA A 33 -4.51 5.62 -15.17
C ALA A 33 -5.54 6.18 -14.18
N ILE A 34 -5.13 7.06 -13.25
CA ILE A 34 -6.06 7.62 -12.24
C ILE A 34 -7.13 8.54 -12.82
N ARG A 35 -6.98 8.99 -14.08
CA ARG A 35 -7.97 9.81 -14.81
C ARG A 35 -8.83 8.99 -15.74
N ASP A 36 -8.48 7.73 -15.96
CA ASP A 36 -9.19 6.83 -16.86
C ASP A 36 -10.36 6.15 -16.13
N PRO A 37 -11.62 6.36 -16.57
CA PRO A 37 -12.77 5.72 -15.97
C PRO A 37 -12.75 4.19 -16.01
N GLU A 38 -12.16 3.59 -17.03
CA GLU A 38 -12.07 2.12 -17.13
C GLU A 38 -11.08 1.58 -16.08
N PHE A 39 -9.93 2.24 -15.87
CA PHE A 39 -9.04 1.87 -14.76
C PHE A 39 -9.71 1.97 -13.40
N ALA A 40 -10.45 3.07 -13.17
CA ALA A 40 -11.20 3.26 -11.93
C ALA A 40 -12.27 2.18 -11.73
N LYS A 41 -12.97 1.80 -12.80
CA LYS A 41 -13.99 0.74 -12.80
C LYS A 41 -13.37 -0.63 -12.44
N ASP A 42 -12.25 -0.99 -13.07
CA ASP A 42 -11.54 -2.24 -12.79
C ASP A 42 -11.02 -2.26 -11.34
N TYR A 43 -10.42 -1.18 -10.90
CA TYR A 43 -9.91 -1.06 -9.53
C TYR A 43 -11.04 -1.22 -8.50
N ILE A 44 -12.17 -0.52 -8.68
CA ILE A 44 -13.33 -0.64 -7.80
C ILE A 44 -13.92 -2.05 -7.83
N TYR A 45 -14.00 -2.67 -9.00
CA TYR A 45 -14.46 -4.04 -9.15
C TYR A 45 -13.63 -5.00 -8.29
N TYR A 46 -12.30 -4.99 -8.41
CA TYR A 46 -11.46 -5.87 -7.61
C TYR A 46 -11.48 -5.53 -6.13
N LEU A 47 -11.63 -4.27 -5.76
CA LEU A 47 -11.79 -3.89 -4.35
C LEU A 47 -13.08 -4.46 -3.75
N GLN A 48 -14.17 -4.49 -4.49
CA GLN A 48 -15.46 -5.00 -4.02
C GLN A 48 -15.54 -6.51 -4.08
N GLU A 49 -15.27 -7.10 -5.24
CA GLU A 49 -15.53 -8.52 -5.51
C GLU A 49 -14.39 -9.44 -5.00
N TYR A 50 -13.17 -8.94 -4.90
CA TYR A 50 -12.02 -9.75 -4.50
C TYR A 50 -11.46 -9.37 -3.13
N VAL A 51 -11.29 -8.08 -2.85
CA VAL A 51 -10.75 -7.62 -1.57
C VAL A 51 -11.81 -7.65 -0.46
N GLY A 52 -13.09 -7.54 -0.80
CA GLY A 52 -14.20 -7.58 0.15
C GLY A 52 -14.55 -6.24 0.77
N ARG A 53 -14.31 -5.14 0.03
CA ARG A 53 -14.69 -3.79 0.49
C ARG A 53 -16.20 -3.55 0.27
N ALA A 54 -16.83 -2.69 1.09
CA ALA A 54 -16.24 -1.81 2.12
C ALA A 54 -16.01 -2.55 3.44
N THR A 55 -14.84 -2.33 4.06
CA THR A 55 -14.61 -2.88 5.40
C THR A 55 -15.51 -2.19 6.44
N PRO A 56 -15.98 -2.90 7.48
CA PRO A 56 -16.82 -2.31 8.51
C PRO A 56 -16.13 -1.21 9.32
N LEU A 57 -16.91 -0.21 9.73
CA LEU A 57 -16.56 0.67 10.84
C LEU A 57 -17.31 0.15 12.09
N TYR A 58 -16.60 -0.59 12.93
CA TYR A 58 -17.13 -1.30 14.09
C TYR A 58 -17.13 -0.41 15.34
N TYR A 59 -18.28 -0.28 16.03
CA TYR A 59 -18.35 0.36 17.33
C TYR A 59 -17.82 -0.58 18.41
N ALA A 60 -16.76 -0.15 19.09
CA ALA A 60 -16.08 -0.97 20.09
C ALA A 60 -16.68 -0.71 21.50
N GLU A 61 -17.88 -1.23 21.75
CA GLU A 61 -18.71 -0.96 22.93
C GLU A 61 -17.93 -1.06 24.24
N ARG A 62 -17.30 -2.20 24.53
CA ARG A 62 -16.58 -2.41 25.78
C ARG A 62 -15.40 -1.48 25.99
N ILE A 63 -14.72 -1.10 24.89
CA ILE A 63 -13.60 -0.13 24.96
C ILE A 63 -14.17 1.27 25.15
N SER A 64 -15.28 1.59 24.48
CA SER A 64 -15.97 2.86 24.62
C SER A 64 -16.45 3.09 26.06
N GLU A 65 -17.09 2.12 26.68
CA GLU A 65 -17.50 2.16 28.08
C GLU A 65 -16.30 2.37 29.01
N LYS A 66 -15.21 1.62 28.79
CA LYS A 66 -14.01 1.70 29.64
C LYS A 66 -13.36 3.07 29.63
N TYR A 67 -13.37 3.76 28.51
CA TYR A 67 -12.67 5.05 28.33
C TYR A 67 -13.62 6.26 28.33
N GLY A 68 -14.92 6.05 28.38
CA GLY A 68 -15.91 7.14 28.36
C GLY A 68 -15.94 7.93 27.06
N ALA A 69 -15.67 7.27 25.93
CA ALA A 69 -15.61 7.87 24.60
C ALA A 69 -16.15 6.90 23.55
N ASP A 70 -16.83 7.39 22.52
CA ASP A 70 -17.29 6.57 21.41
C ASP A 70 -16.11 6.15 20.52
N ILE A 71 -15.70 4.89 20.59
CA ILE A 71 -14.55 4.34 19.86
C ILE A 71 -15.04 3.47 18.70
N PHE A 72 -14.62 3.82 17.49
CA PHE A 72 -14.91 3.08 16.27
C PHE A 72 -13.62 2.53 15.67
N LEU A 73 -13.64 1.28 15.23
CA LEU A 73 -12.52 0.60 14.58
C LEU A 73 -12.82 0.40 13.09
N LYS A 74 -12.00 0.99 12.23
CA LYS A 74 -12.01 0.70 10.79
C LYS A 74 -11.29 -0.62 10.56
N ARG A 75 -12.04 -1.68 10.23
CA ARG A 75 -11.62 -3.07 10.26
C ARG A 75 -10.92 -3.49 8.97
N GLU A 76 -9.74 -2.91 8.71
CA GLU A 76 -8.90 -3.29 7.55
C GLU A 76 -8.31 -4.72 7.65
N ASP A 77 -8.35 -5.32 8.82
CA ASP A 77 -8.04 -6.72 9.08
C ASP A 77 -9.04 -7.71 8.45
N LEU A 78 -10.22 -7.23 8.05
CA LEU A 78 -11.24 -8.01 7.36
C LEU A 78 -11.11 -8.01 5.84
N ASN A 79 -10.15 -7.26 5.28
CA ASN A 79 -9.81 -7.40 3.88
C ASN A 79 -9.27 -8.80 3.57
N HIS A 80 -9.44 -9.25 2.35
CA HIS A 80 -8.69 -10.41 1.84
C HIS A 80 -7.18 -10.20 2.10
N THR A 81 -6.49 -11.22 2.55
CA THR A 81 -5.12 -11.25 3.09
C THR A 81 -4.95 -10.77 4.55
N GLY A 82 -5.96 -10.17 5.16
CA GLY A 82 -5.96 -9.82 6.60
C GLY A 82 -5.34 -8.46 6.94
N ALA A 83 -5.17 -7.57 5.96
CA ALA A 83 -4.62 -6.21 6.18
C ALA A 83 -4.95 -5.25 5.03
N HIS A 84 -4.70 -3.94 5.26
CA HIS A 84 -4.89 -2.86 4.29
C HIS A 84 -3.97 -2.94 3.05
N LYS A 85 -2.92 -3.75 3.08
CA LYS A 85 -1.89 -3.81 2.03
C LYS A 85 -2.46 -4.17 0.65
N ILE A 86 -3.47 -5.02 0.61
CA ILE A 86 -4.09 -5.49 -0.64
C ILE A 86 -4.71 -4.35 -1.46
N ASN A 87 -5.22 -3.29 -0.82
CA ASN A 87 -5.79 -2.15 -1.52
C ASN A 87 -4.79 -1.52 -2.49
N ASN A 88 -3.60 -1.22 -1.96
CA ASN A 88 -2.50 -0.64 -2.73
C ASN A 88 -1.95 -1.62 -3.77
N VAL A 89 -1.81 -2.89 -3.41
CA VAL A 89 -1.28 -3.93 -4.30
C VAL A 89 -2.15 -4.11 -5.54
N ILE A 90 -3.47 -4.20 -5.40
CA ILE A 90 -4.40 -4.30 -6.54
C ILE A 90 -4.23 -3.11 -7.47
N GLY A 91 -4.17 -1.88 -6.94
CA GLY A 91 -3.97 -0.69 -7.77
C GLY A 91 -2.64 -0.72 -8.54
N GLN A 92 -1.54 -1.09 -7.86
CA GLN A 92 -0.23 -1.16 -8.51
C GLN A 92 -0.13 -2.31 -9.54
N ILE A 93 -0.75 -3.45 -9.29
CA ILE A 93 -0.78 -4.57 -10.25
C ILE A 93 -1.60 -4.22 -11.50
N LEU A 94 -2.75 -3.59 -11.35
CA LEU A 94 -3.52 -3.11 -12.49
C LEU A 94 -2.72 -2.10 -13.33
N LEU A 95 -1.95 -1.22 -12.66
CA LEU A 95 -1.04 -0.31 -13.33
C LEU A 95 0.09 -1.04 -14.03
N ALA A 96 0.72 -2.03 -13.39
CA ALA A 96 1.77 -2.87 -13.98
C ALA A 96 1.27 -3.57 -15.26
N LYS A 97 0.07 -4.17 -15.20
CA LYS A 97 -0.58 -4.77 -16.36
C LYS A 97 -0.78 -3.78 -17.51
N ARG A 98 -1.28 -2.59 -17.19
CA ARG A 98 -1.49 -1.52 -18.18
C ARG A 98 -0.17 -1.07 -18.82
N MET A 99 0.93 -1.11 -18.07
CA MET A 99 2.28 -0.85 -18.58
C MET A 99 2.91 -2.03 -19.33
N GLY A 100 2.19 -3.14 -19.53
CA GLY A 100 2.69 -4.33 -20.21
C GLY A 100 3.72 -5.15 -19.42
N LYS A 101 3.82 -4.93 -18.10
CA LYS A 101 4.74 -5.69 -17.25
C LYS A 101 4.16 -7.09 -16.97
N THR A 102 5.03 -8.08 -17.00
CA THR A 102 4.67 -9.50 -16.77
C THR A 102 5.18 -10.02 -15.43
N LYS A 103 6.07 -9.28 -14.80
CA LYS A 103 6.71 -9.65 -13.53
C LYS A 103 6.54 -8.56 -12.50
N VAL A 104 6.41 -8.97 -11.26
CA VAL A 104 6.38 -8.05 -10.11
C VAL A 104 7.40 -8.47 -9.08
N ILE A 105 8.00 -7.47 -8.45
CA ILE A 105 8.86 -7.66 -7.27
C ILE A 105 8.37 -6.80 -6.13
N ALA A 106 8.63 -7.26 -4.90
CA ALA A 106 8.35 -6.51 -3.69
C ALA A 106 9.39 -6.80 -2.61
N GLU A 107 9.51 -5.89 -1.66
CA GLU A 107 10.15 -6.13 -0.38
C GLU A 107 9.12 -6.42 0.70
N THR A 108 9.50 -7.16 1.73
CA THR A 108 8.67 -7.34 2.91
C THR A 108 9.50 -7.59 4.17
N GLY A 109 9.03 -7.10 5.31
CA GLY A 109 9.58 -7.43 6.63
C GLY A 109 8.64 -8.37 7.38
N ALA A 110 7.52 -7.87 7.93
CA ALA A 110 6.52 -8.69 8.63
C ALA A 110 5.73 -9.66 7.73
N GLY A 111 5.93 -9.62 6.41
CA GLY A 111 5.34 -10.54 5.44
C GLY A 111 4.00 -10.11 4.86
N GLN A 112 3.27 -9.19 5.46
CA GLN A 112 1.92 -8.80 5.01
C GLN A 112 1.91 -8.18 3.61
N HIS A 113 2.90 -7.35 3.28
CA HIS A 113 3.01 -6.78 1.94
C HIS A 113 3.38 -7.85 0.91
N GLY A 114 4.31 -8.75 1.26
CA GLY A 114 4.68 -9.88 0.41
C GLY A 114 3.51 -10.81 0.11
N VAL A 115 2.72 -11.17 1.13
CA VAL A 115 1.50 -11.98 0.94
C VAL A 115 0.49 -11.27 0.05
N ALA A 116 0.25 -9.97 0.25
CA ALA A 116 -0.66 -9.20 -0.61
C ALA A 116 -0.16 -9.16 -2.06
N THR A 117 1.15 -8.95 -2.27
CA THR A 117 1.78 -8.93 -3.61
C THR A 117 1.68 -10.28 -4.29
N ALA A 118 2.01 -11.38 -3.57
CA ALA A 118 1.87 -12.74 -4.10
C ALA A 118 0.41 -13.07 -4.47
N THR A 119 -0.54 -12.64 -3.63
CA THR A 119 -1.98 -12.80 -3.89
C THR A 119 -2.42 -12.08 -5.16
N GLY A 120 -2.04 -10.82 -5.31
CA GLY A 120 -2.37 -10.05 -6.51
C GLY A 120 -1.66 -10.57 -7.76
N ALA A 121 -0.40 -11.00 -7.65
CA ALA A 121 0.33 -11.59 -8.75
C ALA A 121 -0.32 -12.90 -9.24
N ALA A 122 -0.71 -13.77 -8.30
CA ALA A 122 -1.44 -15.00 -8.63
C ALA A 122 -2.79 -14.71 -9.31
N LEU A 123 -3.54 -13.70 -8.85
CA LEU A 123 -4.82 -13.30 -9.46
C LEU A 123 -4.67 -12.87 -10.92
N PHE A 124 -3.55 -12.25 -11.28
CA PHE A 124 -3.32 -11.69 -12.62
C PHE A 124 -2.31 -12.46 -13.45
N ASP A 125 -1.92 -13.67 -13.01
CA ASP A 125 -0.97 -14.56 -13.69
C ASP A 125 0.38 -13.87 -14.00
N MET A 126 0.93 -13.19 -12.97
CA MET A 126 2.22 -12.51 -13.04
C MET A 126 3.29 -13.28 -12.26
N GLU A 127 4.51 -13.35 -12.79
CA GLU A 127 5.65 -13.87 -12.04
C GLU A 127 5.95 -12.94 -10.84
N CYS A 128 6.10 -13.52 -9.64
CA CYS A 128 6.30 -12.76 -8.41
C CYS A 128 7.57 -13.18 -7.68
N THR A 129 8.43 -12.20 -7.37
CA THR A 129 9.57 -12.39 -6.45
C THR A 129 9.46 -11.42 -5.29
N VAL A 130 9.52 -11.96 -4.06
CA VAL A 130 9.47 -11.16 -2.83
C VAL A 130 10.81 -11.25 -2.11
N PHE A 131 11.47 -10.11 -1.95
CA PHE A 131 12.72 -10.00 -1.18
C PHE A 131 12.38 -9.87 0.30
N MET A 132 13.02 -10.70 1.13
CA MET A 132 12.79 -10.71 2.57
C MET A 132 14.11 -10.96 3.30
N GLY A 133 14.36 -10.21 4.37
CA GLY A 133 15.54 -10.44 5.18
C GLY A 133 15.54 -11.84 5.82
N ALA A 134 16.70 -12.49 5.87
CA ALA A 134 16.80 -13.86 6.40
C ALA A 134 16.31 -13.96 7.86
N GLU A 135 16.55 -12.94 8.67
CA GLU A 135 16.04 -12.83 10.04
C GLU A 135 14.49 -12.75 10.07
N ASP A 136 13.92 -11.99 9.14
CA ASP A 136 12.46 -11.83 9.03
C ASP A 136 11.80 -13.12 8.51
N ILE A 137 12.44 -13.85 7.59
CA ILE A 137 11.98 -15.17 7.10
C ILE A 137 11.79 -16.15 8.28
N GLU A 138 12.78 -16.23 9.16
CA GLU A 138 12.70 -17.11 10.33
C GLU A 138 11.57 -16.73 11.28
N ARG A 139 11.35 -15.43 11.48
CA ARG A 139 10.28 -14.91 12.36
C ARG A 139 8.88 -15.08 11.75
N GLN A 140 8.77 -15.09 10.43
CA GLN A 140 7.50 -14.98 9.69
C GLN A 140 7.23 -16.19 8.77
N LYS A 141 7.64 -17.38 9.19
CA LYS A 141 7.52 -18.63 8.39
C LYS A 141 6.12 -18.88 7.82
N LEU A 142 5.08 -18.52 8.56
CA LEU A 142 3.70 -18.67 8.10
C LEU A 142 3.42 -17.77 6.88
N ASN A 143 3.91 -16.54 6.88
CA ASN A 143 3.72 -15.63 5.74
C ASN A 143 4.59 -16.05 4.55
N VAL A 144 5.78 -16.59 4.79
CA VAL A 144 6.62 -17.19 3.73
C VAL A 144 5.88 -18.35 3.06
N PHE A 145 5.37 -19.28 3.84
CA PHE A 145 4.58 -20.38 3.34
C PHE A 145 3.36 -19.94 2.51
N ARG A 146 2.64 -18.89 2.97
CA ARG A 146 1.52 -18.32 2.21
C ARG A 146 1.94 -17.74 0.86
N MET A 147 3.08 -17.04 0.81
CA MET A 147 3.62 -16.51 -0.45
C MET A 147 4.01 -17.61 -1.43
N GLU A 148 4.68 -18.65 -0.94
CA GLU A 148 5.09 -19.80 -1.75
C GLU A 148 3.90 -20.61 -2.26
N MET A 149 2.87 -20.81 -1.43
CA MET A 149 1.62 -21.43 -1.88
C MET A 149 0.92 -20.68 -3.02
N LEU A 150 1.09 -19.37 -3.08
CA LEU A 150 0.57 -18.50 -4.14
C LEU A 150 1.47 -18.45 -5.38
N GLY A 151 2.55 -19.26 -5.38
CA GLY A 151 3.49 -19.33 -6.50
C GLY A 151 4.58 -18.25 -6.51
N ALA A 152 4.66 -17.40 -5.48
CA ALA A 152 5.71 -16.40 -5.40
C ALA A 152 7.04 -17.04 -4.95
N LYS A 153 8.14 -16.54 -5.52
CA LYS A 153 9.49 -16.86 -5.06
C LYS A 153 9.87 -15.93 -3.91
N VAL A 154 10.12 -16.47 -2.72
CA VAL A 154 10.70 -15.71 -1.61
C VAL A 154 12.23 -15.77 -1.70
N GLN A 155 12.83 -14.60 -1.91
CA GLN A 155 14.28 -14.46 -2.05
C GLN A 155 14.89 -13.96 -0.74
N PRO A 156 15.66 -14.79 -0.01
CA PRO A 156 16.30 -14.38 1.22
C PRO A 156 17.43 -13.35 0.95
N VAL A 157 17.47 -12.31 1.78
CA VAL A 157 18.54 -11.30 1.77
C VAL A 157 19.34 -11.45 3.05
N THR A 158 20.62 -11.76 2.91
CA THR A 158 21.55 -12.04 4.02
C THR A 158 22.56 -10.92 4.26
N THR A 159 22.55 -9.88 3.42
CA THR A 159 23.44 -8.73 3.56
C THR A 159 23.01 -7.78 4.66
N GLY A 160 23.93 -7.00 5.20
CA GLY A 160 23.65 -5.99 6.21
C GLY A 160 23.09 -6.58 7.50
N SER A 161 21.96 -6.07 7.95
CA SER A 161 21.22 -6.57 9.12
C SER A 161 20.26 -7.73 8.79
N ALA A 162 20.19 -8.14 7.53
CA ALA A 162 19.28 -9.16 7.01
C ALA A 162 17.79 -8.90 7.38
N THR A 163 17.37 -7.61 7.34
CA THR A 163 16.02 -7.15 7.65
C THR A 163 15.41 -6.37 6.49
N LEU A 164 14.23 -5.77 6.71
CA LEU A 164 13.47 -5.01 5.71
C LEU A 164 14.29 -3.99 4.93
N LYS A 165 15.23 -3.26 5.58
CA LYS A 165 16.06 -2.27 4.90
C LYS A 165 16.89 -2.90 3.79
N ASP A 166 17.50 -4.04 4.08
CA ASP A 166 18.36 -4.74 3.13
C ASP A 166 17.55 -5.40 2.01
N ALA A 167 16.37 -5.92 2.36
CA ALA A 167 15.38 -6.41 1.38
C ALA A 167 14.94 -5.30 0.41
N THR A 168 14.69 -4.08 0.91
CA THR A 168 14.35 -2.91 0.09
C THR A 168 15.49 -2.55 -0.86
N ASN A 169 16.73 -2.53 -0.37
CA ASN A 169 17.91 -2.24 -1.20
C ASN A 169 18.06 -3.25 -2.33
N GLU A 170 17.85 -4.54 -2.04
CA GLU A 170 17.94 -5.61 -3.04
C GLU A 170 16.83 -5.55 -4.07
N ALA A 171 15.61 -5.26 -3.63
CA ALA A 171 14.47 -5.04 -4.53
C ALA A 171 14.72 -3.87 -5.50
N ILE A 172 15.22 -2.73 -5.01
CA ILE A 172 15.54 -1.56 -5.85
C ILE A 172 16.70 -1.89 -6.83
N ARG A 173 17.74 -2.63 -6.39
CA ARG A 173 18.83 -3.04 -7.26
C ARG A 173 18.33 -3.94 -8.39
N THR A 174 17.55 -4.97 -8.04
CA THR A 174 16.94 -5.87 -9.02
C THR A 174 16.02 -5.13 -9.98
N TRP A 175 15.25 -4.16 -9.47
CA TRP A 175 14.38 -3.35 -10.32
C TRP A 175 15.19 -2.52 -11.33
N ALA A 176 16.29 -1.92 -10.89
CA ALA A 176 17.16 -1.15 -11.80
C ALA A 176 17.73 -1.98 -12.96
N GLU A 177 17.96 -3.29 -12.73
CA GLU A 177 18.45 -4.22 -13.74
C GLU A 177 17.35 -4.76 -14.67
N ARG A 178 16.07 -4.81 -14.22
CA ARG A 178 14.98 -5.52 -14.88
C ARG A 178 13.72 -4.67 -15.10
N ALA A 179 13.84 -3.36 -15.07
CA ALA A 179 12.71 -2.45 -15.17
C ALA A 179 11.90 -2.57 -16.47
N GLU A 180 12.46 -3.19 -17.50
CA GLU A 180 11.80 -3.37 -18.81
C GLU A 180 10.54 -4.24 -18.70
N ASP A 181 10.62 -5.39 -18.02
CA ASP A 181 9.52 -6.37 -17.89
C ASP A 181 8.97 -6.49 -16.47
N THR A 182 9.63 -5.86 -15.51
CA THR A 182 9.38 -6.02 -14.07
C THR A 182 8.87 -4.73 -13.45
N PHE A 183 7.80 -4.82 -12.66
CA PHE A 183 7.25 -3.72 -11.88
C PHE A 183 7.60 -3.90 -10.41
N TYR A 184 8.11 -2.85 -9.78
CA TYR A 184 8.37 -2.85 -8.34
C TYR A 184 7.14 -2.35 -7.59
N ILE A 185 6.54 -3.22 -6.76
CA ILE A 185 5.36 -2.91 -5.95
C ILE A 185 5.81 -2.48 -4.56
N ILE A 186 5.67 -1.19 -4.24
CA ILE A 186 6.00 -0.65 -2.91
C ILE A 186 4.80 -0.75 -1.97
N GLY A 187 5.02 -1.28 -0.76
CA GLY A 187 4.00 -1.48 0.26
C GLY A 187 3.74 -0.29 1.18
N SER A 188 4.52 0.76 1.10
CA SER A 188 4.49 1.89 2.04
C SER A 188 4.57 3.24 1.31
N ALA A 189 4.19 4.32 2.01
CA ALA A 189 4.27 5.69 1.46
C ALA A 189 5.71 6.24 1.55
N VAL A 190 6.65 5.45 1.05
CA VAL A 190 8.10 5.72 1.06
C VAL A 190 8.65 5.56 -0.36
N GLY A 191 9.95 5.80 -0.53
CA GLY A 191 10.62 5.66 -1.81
C GLY A 191 10.54 6.91 -2.68
N PRO A 192 11.08 6.85 -3.90
CA PRO A 192 11.12 8.00 -4.81
C PRO A 192 9.72 8.34 -5.33
N HIS A 193 9.49 9.61 -5.67
CA HIS A 193 8.31 9.98 -6.44
C HIS A 193 8.25 9.16 -7.75
N PRO A 194 7.08 8.59 -8.18
CA PRO A 194 5.72 8.89 -7.72
C PRO A 194 5.16 7.94 -6.63
N TYR A 195 5.94 7.02 -6.07
CA TYR A 195 5.44 5.98 -5.16
C TYR A 195 4.64 6.50 -3.96
N PRO A 196 5.07 7.54 -3.20
CA PRO A 196 4.25 8.05 -2.09
C PRO A 196 2.88 8.56 -2.54
N LYS A 197 2.81 9.18 -3.73
CA LYS A 197 1.55 9.63 -4.34
C LYS A 197 0.66 8.46 -4.72
N MET A 198 1.23 7.43 -5.35
CA MET A 198 0.50 6.21 -5.76
C MET A 198 -0.09 5.49 -4.55
N VAL A 199 0.73 5.23 -3.54
CA VAL A 199 0.30 4.55 -2.31
C VAL A 199 -0.80 5.34 -1.60
N LYS A 200 -0.68 6.66 -1.51
CA LYS A 200 -1.72 7.53 -0.96
C LYS A 200 -3.04 7.36 -1.72
N GLU A 201 -3.02 7.43 -3.05
CA GLU A 201 -4.24 7.34 -3.86
C GLU A 201 -4.92 5.97 -3.72
N PHE A 202 -4.17 4.87 -3.78
CA PHE A 202 -4.73 3.54 -3.63
C PHE A 202 -5.16 3.20 -2.20
N GLN A 203 -4.56 3.80 -1.18
CA GLN A 203 -5.00 3.62 0.20
C GLN A 203 -6.13 4.59 0.61
N ARG A 204 -6.40 5.64 -0.16
CA ARG A 204 -7.41 6.65 0.15
C ARG A 204 -8.82 6.08 0.31
N ILE A 205 -9.09 4.91 -0.26
CA ILE A 205 -10.37 4.21 -0.11
C ILE A 205 -10.74 4.01 1.37
N ILE A 206 -9.75 3.80 2.25
CA ILE A 206 -9.96 3.63 3.70
C ILE A 206 -10.68 4.85 4.28
N SER A 207 -10.18 6.05 4.03
CA SER A 207 -10.78 7.30 4.55
C SER A 207 -12.06 7.68 3.83
N THR A 208 -12.19 7.36 2.55
CA THR A 208 -13.43 7.58 1.78
C THR A 208 -14.58 6.83 2.42
N GLU A 209 -14.39 5.56 2.73
CA GLU A 209 -15.38 4.72 3.40
C GLU A 209 -15.59 5.15 4.85
N ALA A 210 -14.50 5.32 5.62
CA ALA A 210 -14.59 5.67 7.05
C ALA A 210 -15.36 6.98 7.26
N ARG A 211 -15.11 8.00 6.41
CA ARG A 211 -15.82 9.28 6.47
C ARG A 211 -17.31 9.10 6.25
N LYS A 212 -17.70 8.36 5.21
CA LYS A 212 -19.13 8.09 4.95
C LYS A 212 -19.74 7.30 6.11
N GLN A 213 -19.10 6.22 6.53
CA GLN A 213 -19.61 5.33 7.58
C GLN A 213 -19.77 6.02 8.93
N ILE A 214 -18.85 6.92 9.33
CA ILE A 214 -18.98 7.64 10.60
C ILE A 214 -20.11 8.67 10.54
N LEU A 215 -20.26 9.38 9.42
CA LEU A 215 -21.35 10.30 9.22
C LEU A 215 -22.71 9.59 9.22
N ASP A 216 -22.83 8.44 8.54
CA ASP A 216 -24.04 7.62 8.52
C ASP A 216 -24.41 7.11 9.92
N LYS A 217 -23.42 6.80 10.79
CA LYS A 217 -23.63 6.26 12.14
C LYS A 217 -23.90 7.33 13.21
N THR A 218 -23.24 8.47 13.11
CA THR A 218 -23.21 9.47 14.20
C THR A 218 -23.70 10.85 13.81
N GLY A 219 -23.87 11.12 12.51
CA GLY A 219 -24.23 12.44 11.98
C GLY A 219 -23.09 13.46 12.02
N LYS A 220 -21.93 13.13 12.55
CA LYS A 220 -20.78 14.05 12.67
C LYS A 220 -19.46 13.37 12.32
N LEU A 221 -18.41 14.17 12.04
CA LEU A 221 -17.07 13.69 11.90
C LEU A 221 -16.47 13.32 13.28
N PRO A 222 -15.46 12.44 13.34
CA PRO A 222 -14.84 12.08 14.59
C PRO A 222 -14.05 13.26 15.18
N ASP A 223 -14.03 13.36 16.52
CA ASP A 223 -13.24 14.38 17.22
C ASP A 223 -11.73 14.09 17.14
N ALA A 224 -11.36 12.81 17.01
CA ALA A 224 -9.97 12.37 16.83
C ALA A 224 -9.89 11.14 15.93
N VAL A 225 -8.78 11.01 15.21
CA VAL A 225 -8.45 9.82 14.40
C VAL A 225 -7.06 9.32 14.80
N VAL A 226 -6.98 8.03 15.12
CA VAL A 226 -5.73 7.37 15.50
C VAL A 226 -5.38 6.32 14.45
N ALA A 227 -4.16 6.35 13.94
CA ALA A 227 -3.67 5.38 12.97
C ALA A 227 -2.22 5.00 13.26
N CYS A 228 -1.89 3.72 13.17
CA CYS A 228 -0.52 3.24 13.29
C CYS A 228 0.34 3.73 12.13
N VAL A 229 1.56 4.13 12.43
CA VAL A 229 2.56 4.58 11.45
C VAL A 229 3.77 3.66 11.49
N GLY A 230 3.93 2.84 10.42
CA GLY A 230 5.20 2.21 10.08
C GLY A 230 5.79 2.96 8.89
N GLY A 231 5.68 2.43 7.67
CA GLY A 231 6.02 3.18 6.44
C GLY A 231 4.94 4.18 5.97
N GLY A 232 3.91 4.44 6.76
CA GLY A 232 2.91 5.48 6.53
C GLY A 232 1.70 5.09 5.66
N SER A 233 1.65 3.90 5.06
CA SER A 233 0.53 3.54 4.15
C SER A 233 -0.83 3.48 4.86
N ASN A 234 -0.88 2.96 6.10
CA ASN A 234 -2.10 2.92 6.89
C ASN A 234 -2.58 4.32 7.28
N SER A 235 -1.69 5.12 7.85
CA SER A 235 -2.01 6.48 8.30
C SER A 235 -2.39 7.41 7.15
N ILE A 236 -1.65 7.39 6.04
CA ILE A 236 -1.97 8.23 4.88
C ILE A 236 -3.31 7.83 4.25
N GLY A 237 -3.62 6.53 4.24
CA GLY A 237 -4.92 6.02 3.79
C GLY A 237 -6.06 6.53 4.67
N MET A 238 -5.93 6.41 6.00
CA MET A 238 -6.95 6.83 6.94
C MET A 238 -7.12 8.35 7.02
N LEU A 239 -6.03 9.10 6.98
CA LEU A 239 -6.05 10.56 7.18
C LEU A 239 -6.27 11.36 5.90
N SER A 240 -6.33 10.72 4.72
CA SER A 240 -6.40 11.42 3.44
C SER A 240 -7.67 12.26 3.24
N LEU A 241 -8.83 11.81 3.74
CA LEU A 241 -10.13 12.46 3.51
C LEU A 241 -10.99 12.65 4.75
N ILE A 242 -10.65 12.04 5.88
CA ILE A 242 -11.54 11.97 7.04
C ILE A 242 -11.87 13.35 7.62
N HIS A 243 -10.97 14.32 7.48
CA HIS A 243 -11.10 15.68 7.99
C HIS A 243 -11.26 16.76 6.92
N ILE A 244 -11.51 16.40 5.65
CA ILE A 244 -11.66 17.41 4.62
C ILE A 244 -13.02 18.12 4.75
N SER A 245 -13.10 19.11 5.62
CA SER A 245 -13.86 20.33 5.46
C SER A 245 -12.95 21.56 5.50
N GLU A 246 -11.68 21.38 5.93
CA GLU A 246 -10.66 22.43 5.97
C GLU A 246 -9.26 21.82 5.80
N PRO A 247 -8.24 22.53 5.29
CA PRO A 247 -6.87 22.04 5.22
C PRO A 247 -6.27 22.01 6.63
N THR A 248 -6.57 20.98 7.38
CA THR A 248 -6.08 20.82 8.74
C THR A 248 -4.77 20.03 8.76
N ARG A 249 -3.80 20.56 9.49
CA ARG A 249 -2.50 19.97 9.79
C ARG A 249 -2.59 18.48 10.07
N LEU A 250 -1.80 17.70 9.35
CA LEU A 250 -1.36 16.36 9.78
C LEU A 250 -0.59 16.53 11.11
N GLN A 251 -1.23 16.28 12.23
CA GLN A 251 -0.50 16.01 13.47
C GLN A 251 -0.07 14.55 13.42
N LEU A 252 1.18 14.35 13.08
CA LEU A 252 1.87 13.08 13.32
C LEU A 252 2.09 12.98 14.83
N ILE A 253 1.40 12.07 15.46
CA ILE A 253 1.74 11.63 16.83
C ILE A 253 2.83 10.58 16.63
N SER A 254 4.05 10.97 16.99
CA SER A 254 5.23 10.09 17.07
C SER A 254 5.15 9.18 18.28
#